data_5cecd121e0cb716db1293156c1df6fdb
#
_entry.id   5cecd121e0cb716db1293156c1df6fdb
#
_cell.length_a   1.000
_cell.length_b   1.000
_cell.length_c   1.000
_cell.angle_alpha   90.00
_cell.angle_beta   90.00
_cell.angle_gamma   90.00
#
_symmetry.space_group_name_H-M   'P 1'
#
loop_
_entity.id
_entity.type
_entity.pdbx_description
1 polymer ?
#
loop_
_entity_poly.entity_id
_entity_poly.type
_entity_poly.pdbx_seq_one_letter_code
_entity_poly.pdbx_strand_id
1 'polypeptide(L)'
;LMGSLITALVAMLLPAAGVWYGGWVDNLIQRLTEINMVLPSLPIAVLTNVLFGWNIWVILAIVVVLNTFGSPIKTLRSAFLQAKEAPYIETARAYGASDFRIITRYLVPRIMPVLIPQLISQVPSFIFLEATLGFFNIKSNYPSWGRIIYEGLTRGALYGSPFWVLEPISLLLLTS
;
A
#
# COMPACT_ATOMS: atom_id res chain seq x y z
N LEU A 1 -3.92 9.60 -1.59
CA LEU A 1 -5.25 9.04 -1.34
C LEU A 1 -5.69 8.05 -2.42
N MET A 2 -5.66 8.41 -3.73
CA MET A 2 -6.03 7.46 -4.80
C MET A 2 -5.16 6.20 -4.78
N GLY A 3 -3.85 6.35 -4.66
CA GLY A 3 -2.92 5.22 -4.58
C GLY A 3 -3.22 4.29 -3.39
N SER A 4 -3.43 4.83 -2.21
CA SER A 4 -3.74 4.05 -1.01
C SER A 4 -5.07 3.28 -1.15
N LEU A 5 -6.10 3.90 -1.74
CA LEU A 5 -7.39 3.24 -1.99
C LEU A 5 -7.25 2.08 -2.98
N ILE A 6 -6.53 2.29 -4.08
CA ILE A 6 -6.31 1.23 -5.09
C ILE A 6 -5.50 0.08 -4.47
N THR A 7 -4.40 0.38 -3.77
CA THR A 7 -3.59 -0.61 -3.05
C THR A 7 -4.46 -1.40 -2.08
N ALA A 8 -5.31 -0.73 -1.33
CA ALA A 8 -6.21 -1.32 -0.36
C ALA A 8 -7.19 -2.31 -0.99
N LEU A 9 -7.85 -1.90 -2.08
CA LEU A 9 -8.78 -2.76 -2.81
C LEU A 9 -8.08 -3.99 -3.39
N VAL A 10 -6.93 -3.79 -4.04
CA VAL A 10 -6.17 -4.90 -4.64
C VAL A 10 -5.61 -5.82 -3.56
N ALA A 11 -5.08 -5.27 -2.46
CA ALA A 11 -4.57 -6.03 -1.33
C ALA A 11 -5.66 -6.83 -0.59
N MET A 12 -6.93 -6.45 -0.70
CA MET A 12 -8.06 -7.22 -0.20
C MET A 12 -8.49 -8.32 -1.19
N LEU A 13 -8.64 -7.97 -2.46
CA LEU A 13 -9.20 -8.88 -3.47
C LEU A 13 -8.26 -10.04 -3.82
N LEU A 14 -6.94 -9.77 -3.94
CA LEU A 14 -5.97 -10.81 -4.32
C LEU A 14 -5.87 -11.93 -3.27
N PRO A 15 -5.67 -11.66 -1.96
CA PRO A 15 -5.64 -12.72 -0.95
C PRO A 15 -6.99 -13.45 -0.82
N ALA A 16 -8.11 -12.71 -0.96
CA ALA A 16 -9.43 -13.33 -0.94
C ALA A 16 -9.57 -14.37 -2.06
N ALA A 17 -9.19 -14.01 -3.29
CA ALA A 17 -9.19 -14.92 -4.42
C ALA A 17 -8.20 -16.08 -4.21
N GLY A 18 -6.97 -15.80 -3.78
CA GLY A 18 -5.96 -16.82 -3.51
C GLY A 18 -6.44 -17.85 -2.49
N VAL A 19 -6.99 -17.41 -1.37
CA VAL A 19 -7.51 -18.31 -0.31
C VAL A 19 -8.75 -19.05 -0.77
N TRP A 20 -9.62 -18.40 -1.57
CA TRP A 20 -10.88 -19.02 -2.03
C TRP A 20 -10.63 -20.13 -3.05
N TYR A 21 -9.89 -19.81 -4.11
CA TYR A 21 -9.60 -20.78 -5.18
C TYR A 21 -8.48 -21.75 -4.81
N GLY A 22 -7.52 -21.32 -3.97
CA GLY A 22 -6.39 -22.14 -3.54
C GLY A 22 -5.44 -22.53 -4.68
N GLY A 23 -4.69 -23.60 -4.45
CA GLY A 23 -3.85 -24.23 -5.46
C GLY A 23 -2.85 -23.28 -6.14
N TRP A 24 -2.84 -23.28 -7.47
CA TRP A 24 -1.88 -22.49 -8.25
C TRP A 24 -2.12 -20.98 -8.17
N VAL A 25 -3.37 -20.55 -7.98
CA VAL A 25 -3.72 -19.11 -7.85
C VAL A 25 -3.07 -18.52 -6.61
N ASP A 26 -3.25 -19.19 -5.47
CA ASP A 26 -2.63 -18.78 -4.21
C ASP A 26 -1.10 -18.78 -4.31
N ASN A 27 -0.52 -19.86 -4.86
CA ASN A 27 0.91 -19.97 -5.07
C ASN A 27 1.47 -18.85 -5.96
N LEU A 28 0.79 -18.50 -7.05
CA LEU A 28 1.20 -17.42 -7.93
C LEU A 28 1.21 -16.06 -7.19
N ILE A 29 0.13 -15.75 -6.46
CA ILE A 29 0.03 -14.52 -5.67
C ILE A 29 1.15 -14.46 -4.63
N GLN A 30 1.43 -15.57 -3.92
CA GLN A 30 2.51 -15.64 -2.94
C GLN A 30 3.89 -15.45 -3.58
N ARG A 31 4.16 -16.07 -4.73
CA ARG A 31 5.44 -15.89 -5.44
C ARG A 31 5.66 -14.46 -5.91
N LEU A 32 4.62 -13.83 -6.47
CA LEU A 32 4.68 -12.41 -6.86
C LEU A 32 4.94 -11.52 -5.63
N THR A 33 4.30 -11.83 -4.50
CA THR A 33 4.50 -11.11 -3.25
C THR A 33 5.94 -11.28 -2.73
N GLU A 34 6.49 -12.49 -2.75
CA GLU A 34 7.85 -12.77 -2.32
C GLU A 34 8.89 -12.04 -3.17
N ILE A 35 8.73 -12.07 -4.50
CA ILE A 35 9.61 -11.33 -5.42
C ILE A 35 9.54 -9.84 -5.12
N ASN A 36 8.33 -9.30 -4.97
CA ASN A 36 8.14 -7.88 -4.72
C ASN A 36 8.74 -7.42 -3.37
N MET A 37 8.69 -8.25 -2.33
CA MET A 37 9.24 -7.91 -1.01
C MET A 37 10.78 -7.79 -1.02
N VAL A 38 11.46 -8.41 -1.99
CA VAL A 38 12.92 -8.27 -2.16
C VAL A 38 13.27 -7.01 -2.95
N LEU A 39 12.32 -6.48 -3.72
CA LEU A 39 12.55 -5.31 -4.55
C LEU A 39 12.59 -4.02 -3.70
N PRO A 40 13.66 -3.22 -3.79
CA PRO A 40 13.75 -1.97 -3.06
C PRO A 40 12.86 -0.91 -3.71
N SER A 41 11.76 -0.55 -3.06
CA SER A 41 10.72 0.32 -3.63
C SER A 41 11.23 1.72 -4.04
N LEU A 42 12.08 2.35 -3.22
CA LEU A 42 12.62 3.68 -3.53
C LEU A 42 13.52 3.70 -4.77
N PRO A 43 14.55 2.85 -4.89
CA PRO A 43 15.36 2.76 -6.12
C PRO A 43 14.52 2.50 -7.37
N ILE A 44 13.50 1.65 -7.30
CA ILE A 44 12.62 1.38 -8.45
C ILE A 44 11.80 2.62 -8.81
N ALA A 45 11.24 3.32 -7.83
CA ALA A 45 10.50 4.56 -8.09
C ALA A 45 11.38 5.64 -8.72
N VAL A 46 12.63 5.79 -8.25
CA VAL A 46 13.61 6.72 -8.83
C VAL A 46 13.97 6.31 -10.25
N LEU A 47 14.30 5.03 -10.49
CA LEU A 47 14.63 4.51 -11.81
C LEU A 47 13.46 4.70 -12.80
N THR A 48 12.24 4.46 -12.35
CA THR A 48 11.04 4.70 -13.16
C THR A 48 10.94 6.14 -13.62
N ASN A 49 11.19 7.08 -12.70
CA ASN A 49 11.17 8.50 -13.05
C ASN A 49 12.28 8.86 -14.06
N VAL A 50 13.45 8.27 -13.95
CA VAL A 50 14.55 8.46 -14.90
C VAL A 50 14.22 7.92 -16.29
N LEU A 51 13.60 6.75 -16.37
CA LEU A 51 13.32 6.08 -17.64
C LEU A 51 12.08 6.65 -18.38
N PHE A 52 11.03 6.96 -17.64
CA PHE A 52 9.73 7.36 -18.22
C PHE A 52 9.41 8.85 -18.03
N GLY A 53 10.32 9.60 -17.39
CA GLY A 53 10.07 10.98 -17.00
C GLY A 53 8.99 11.07 -15.91
N TRP A 54 8.58 12.30 -15.59
CA TRP A 54 7.49 12.53 -14.64
C TRP A 54 6.13 12.24 -15.27
N ASN A 55 5.75 10.96 -15.29
CA ASN A 55 4.38 10.56 -15.59
C ASN A 55 3.71 10.05 -14.31
N ILE A 56 2.81 10.86 -13.75
CA ILE A 56 2.12 10.57 -12.48
C ILE A 56 1.42 9.21 -12.51
N TRP A 57 0.85 8.81 -13.65
CA TRP A 57 0.14 7.55 -13.78
C TRP A 57 1.06 6.34 -13.76
N VAL A 58 2.24 6.45 -14.39
CA VAL A 58 3.24 5.38 -14.39
C VAL A 58 3.82 5.21 -12.99
N ILE A 59 4.18 6.32 -12.34
CA ILE A 59 4.71 6.28 -10.96
C ILE A 59 3.64 5.73 -10.02
N LEU A 60 2.39 6.20 -10.11
CA LEU A 60 1.29 5.70 -9.30
C LEU A 60 1.10 4.19 -9.50
N ALA A 61 1.08 3.71 -10.74
CA ALA A 61 0.91 2.29 -11.04
C ALA A 61 2.02 1.44 -10.41
N ILE A 62 3.28 1.85 -10.56
CA ILE A 62 4.43 1.12 -9.99
C ILE A 62 4.41 1.16 -8.47
N VAL A 63 4.14 2.32 -7.87
CA VAL A 63 4.06 2.46 -6.42
C VAL A 63 2.91 1.63 -5.86
N VAL A 64 1.76 1.60 -6.53
CA VAL A 64 0.62 0.74 -6.15
C VAL A 64 1.03 -0.72 -6.19
N VAL A 65 1.67 -1.19 -7.25
CA VAL A 65 2.14 -2.58 -7.37
C VAL A 65 3.13 -2.91 -6.26
N LEU A 66 4.15 -2.08 -6.04
CA LEU A 66 5.17 -2.30 -5.02
C LEU A 66 4.60 -2.32 -3.59
N ASN A 67 3.60 -1.49 -3.30
CA ASN A 67 2.98 -1.47 -1.97
C ASN A 67 1.89 -2.52 -1.79
N THR A 68 1.26 -2.98 -2.86
CA THR A 68 0.23 -4.03 -2.80
C THR A 68 0.85 -5.40 -2.54
N PHE A 69 1.82 -5.80 -3.37
CA PHE A 69 2.50 -7.09 -3.26
C PHE A 69 3.57 -7.05 -2.16
N GLY A 70 3.13 -7.06 -0.91
CA GLY A 70 4.01 -6.99 0.24
C GLY A 70 3.35 -7.54 1.50
N SER A 71 3.68 -6.94 2.63
CA SER A 71 3.11 -7.31 3.94
C SER A 71 1.58 -7.27 3.97
N PRO A 72 0.85 -6.34 3.29
CA PRO A 72 -0.60 -6.36 3.28
C PRO A 72 -1.21 -7.66 2.77
N ILE A 73 -0.72 -8.19 1.65
CA ILE A 73 -1.22 -9.46 1.10
C ILE A 73 -1.01 -10.62 2.09
N LYS A 74 0.17 -10.73 2.70
CA LYS A 74 0.45 -11.81 3.66
C LYS A 74 -0.43 -11.73 4.90
N THR A 75 -0.60 -10.53 5.45
CA THR A 75 -1.44 -10.30 6.63
C THR A 75 -2.91 -10.63 6.34
N LEU A 76 -3.46 -10.11 5.24
CA LEU A 76 -4.85 -10.36 4.87
C LEU A 76 -5.07 -11.83 4.47
N ARG A 77 -4.11 -12.47 3.80
CA ARG A 77 -4.18 -13.90 3.49
C ARG A 77 -4.31 -14.75 4.74
N SER A 78 -3.50 -14.48 5.78
CA SER A 78 -3.59 -15.23 7.04
C SER A 78 -4.95 -15.01 7.73
N ALA A 79 -5.49 -13.80 7.70
CA ALA A 79 -6.81 -13.49 8.24
C ALA A 79 -7.94 -14.20 7.46
N PHE A 80 -7.85 -14.23 6.12
CA PHE A 80 -8.81 -14.97 5.28
C PHE A 80 -8.75 -16.47 5.50
N LEU A 81 -7.56 -17.07 5.65
CA LEU A 81 -7.41 -18.49 5.95
C LEU A 81 -8.06 -18.84 7.28
N GLN A 82 -7.74 -18.09 8.34
CA GLN A 82 -8.35 -18.30 9.65
C GLN A 82 -9.88 -18.17 9.63
N ALA A 83 -10.39 -17.19 8.89
CA ALA A 83 -11.83 -16.98 8.76
C ALA A 83 -12.49 -18.10 7.95
N LYS A 84 -11.83 -18.61 6.90
CA LYS A 84 -12.36 -19.69 6.04
C LYS A 84 -12.48 -21.04 6.76
N GLU A 85 -11.56 -21.31 7.69
CA GLU A 85 -11.52 -22.55 8.48
C GLU A 85 -12.42 -22.49 9.71
N ALA A 86 -13.15 -21.42 9.91
CA ALA A 86 -14.03 -21.27 11.06
C ALA A 86 -15.28 -22.18 10.96
N PRO A 87 -15.72 -22.84 12.05
CA PRO A 87 -16.82 -23.83 12.05
C PRO A 87 -18.14 -23.27 11.51
N TYR A 88 -18.40 -21.97 11.67
CA TYR A 88 -19.62 -21.35 11.14
C TYR A 88 -19.67 -21.31 9.61
N ILE A 89 -18.51 -21.37 8.93
CA ILE A 89 -18.46 -21.44 7.45
C ILE A 89 -18.91 -22.81 6.96
N GLU A 90 -18.48 -23.89 7.62
CA GLU A 90 -18.94 -25.25 7.31
C GLU A 90 -20.44 -25.37 7.52
N THR A 91 -20.93 -24.83 8.63
CA THR A 91 -22.37 -24.80 8.92
C THR A 91 -23.13 -24.03 7.83
N ALA A 92 -22.64 -22.84 7.43
CA ALA A 92 -23.28 -22.06 6.37
C ALA A 92 -23.33 -22.83 5.04
N ARG A 93 -22.26 -23.57 4.69
CA ARG A 93 -22.23 -24.43 3.49
C ARG A 93 -23.25 -25.58 3.59
N ALA A 94 -23.34 -26.22 4.75
CA ALA A 94 -24.29 -27.29 4.99
C ALA A 94 -25.75 -26.81 4.81
N TYR A 95 -26.03 -25.54 5.14
CA TYR A 95 -27.34 -24.91 4.89
C TYR A 95 -27.50 -24.33 3.47
N GLY A 96 -26.60 -24.67 2.54
CA GLY A 96 -26.70 -24.28 1.13
C GLY A 96 -26.32 -22.82 0.82
N ALA A 97 -25.53 -22.18 1.66
CA ALA A 97 -25.03 -20.84 1.34
C ALA A 97 -24.11 -20.87 0.12
N SER A 98 -24.38 -20.01 -0.87
CA SER A 98 -23.51 -19.85 -2.02
C SER A 98 -22.17 -19.23 -1.62
N ASP A 99 -21.12 -19.48 -2.43
CA ASP A 99 -19.77 -18.94 -2.22
C ASP A 99 -19.78 -17.41 -2.10
N PHE A 100 -20.52 -16.72 -2.96
CA PHE A 100 -20.66 -15.27 -2.88
C PHE A 100 -21.26 -14.81 -1.54
N ARG A 101 -22.27 -15.51 -1.03
CA ARG A 101 -22.87 -15.23 0.28
C ARG A 101 -21.87 -15.48 1.41
N ILE A 102 -21.08 -16.54 1.33
CA ILE A 102 -20.05 -16.85 2.34
C ILE A 102 -18.98 -15.73 2.36
N ILE A 103 -18.47 -15.34 1.20
CA ILE A 103 -17.46 -14.30 1.10
C ILE A 103 -17.98 -12.96 1.65
N THR A 104 -19.13 -12.51 1.14
CA THR A 104 -19.62 -11.15 1.44
C THR A 104 -20.22 -11.03 2.84
N ARG A 105 -20.89 -12.04 3.35
CA ARG A 105 -21.64 -11.97 4.61
C ARG A 105 -20.89 -12.53 5.81
N TYR A 106 -19.94 -13.42 5.59
CA TYR A 106 -19.21 -14.07 6.69
C TYR A 106 -17.71 -13.74 6.68
N LEU A 107 -17.02 -13.86 5.54
CA LEU A 107 -15.57 -13.64 5.49
C LEU A 107 -15.20 -12.16 5.55
N VAL A 108 -15.75 -11.34 4.65
CA VAL A 108 -15.41 -9.91 4.58
C VAL A 108 -15.66 -9.18 5.91
N PRO A 109 -16.85 -9.30 6.57
CA PRO A 109 -17.05 -8.64 7.86
C PRO A 109 -16.08 -9.12 8.95
N ARG A 110 -15.69 -10.40 8.92
CA ARG A 110 -14.79 -11.00 9.91
C ARG A 110 -13.37 -10.47 9.81
N ILE A 111 -12.91 -10.13 8.61
CA ILE A 111 -11.56 -9.58 8.39
C ILE A 111 -11.51 -8.05 8.51
N MET A 112 -12.64 -7.36 8.57
CA MET A 112 -12.68 -5.88 8.70
C MET A 112 -11.80 -5.33 9.83
N PRO A 113 -11.75 -5.94 11.03
CA PRO A 113 -10.86 -5.47 12.10
C PRO A 113 -9.36 -5.52 11.75
N VAL A 114 -8.97 -6.39 10.81
CA VAL A 114 -7.59 -6.47 10.30
C VAL A 114 -7.42 -5.56 9.09
N LEU A 115 -8.44 -5.47 8.24
CA LEU A 115 -8.42 -4.68 7.02
C LEU A 115 -8.36 -3.18 7.31
N ILE A 116 -9.20 -2.66 8.20
CA ILE A 116 -9.31 -1.21 8.47
C ILE A 116 -7.98 -0.61 8.96
N PRO A 117 -7.29 -1.14 9.98
CA PRO A 117 -5.96 -0.64 10.37
C PRO A 117 -4.94 -0.72 9.26
N GLN A 118 -4.97 -1.79 8.45
CA GLN A 118 -4.08 -1.96 7.30
C GLN A 118 -4.30 -0.87 6.24
N LEU A 119 -5.57 -0.46 6.00
CA LEU A 119 -5.90 0.63 5.09
C LEU A 119 -5.43 1.98 5.63
N ILE A 120 -5.65 2.23 6.91
CA ILE A 120 -5.25 3.48 7.57
C ILE A 120 -3.73 3.65 7.48
N SER A 121 -2.95 2.60 7.75
CA SER A 121 -1.48 2.65 7.72
C SER A 121 -0.90 2.85 6.31
N GLN A 122 -1.67 2.57 5.26
CA GLN A 122 -1.23 2.83 3.87
C GLN A 122 -1.14 4.33 3.56
N VAL A 123 -1.99 5.15 4.15
CA VAL A 123 -2.02 6.59 3.84
C VAL A 123 -0.71 7.29 4.23
N PRO A 124 -0.22 7.17 5.48
CA PRO A 124 1.10 7.70 5.86
C PRO A 124 2.25 7.16 4.99
N SER A 125 2.21 5.87 4.66
CA SER A 125 3.25 5.24 3.82
C SER A 125 3.36 5.90 2.44
N PHE A 126 2.22 6.20 1.81
CA PHE A 126 2.21 6.91 0.52
C PHE A 126 2.65 8.37 0.64
N ILE A 127 2.27 9.06 1.72
CA ILE A 127 2.70 10.45 1.99
C ILE A 127 4.21 10.48 2.20
N PHE A 128 4.75 9.55 2.99
CA PHE A 128 6.17 9.47 3.24
C PHE A 128 6.98 9.15 1.97
N LEU A 129 6.48 8.23 1.15
CA LEU A 129 7.12 7.90 -0.13
C LEU A 129 7.11 9.10 -1.08
N GLU A 130 6.00 9.80 -1.20
CA GLU A 130 5.88 11.02 -2.02
C GLU A 130 6.88 12.09 -1.54
N ALA A 131 6.92 12.36 -0.23
CA ALA A 131 7.86 13.31 0.35
C ALA A 131 9.32 12.90 0.10
N THR A 132 9.64 11.61 0.18
CA THR A 132 10.97 11.10 -0.12
C THR A 132 11.36 11.32 -1.58
N LEU A 133 10.47 11.05 -2.52
CA LEU A 133 10.70 11.32 -3.94
C LEU A 133 10.90 12.83 -4.19
N GLY A 134 10.10 13.67 -3.55
CA GLY A 134 10.27 15.14 -3.61
C GLY A 134 11.61 15.60 -3.05
N PHE A 135 12.06 15.00 -1.95
CA PHE A 135 13.37 15.27 -1.34
C PHE A 135 14.53 14.91 -2.26
N PHE A 136 14.44 13.85 -3.04
CA PHE A 136 15.43 13.52 -4.08
C PHE A 136 15.33 14.41 -5.33
N ASN A 137 14.64 15.54 -5.23
CA ASN A 137 14.46 16.50 -6.33
C ASN A 137 13.89 15.86 -7.61
N ILE A 138 13.08 14.83 -7.45
CA ILE A 138 12.32 14.26 -8.55
C ILE A 138 11.25 15.28 -8.91
N LYS A 139 11.39 15.90 -10.09
CA LYS A 139 10.52 17.00 -10.53
C LYS A 139 9.08 16.56 -10.57
N SER A 140 8.27 17.12 -9.70
CA SER A 140 6.83 17.02 -9.66
C SER A 140 6.22 18.39 -9.96
N ASN A 141 5.18 18.44 -10.76
CA ASN A 141 4.40 19.66 -10.96
C ASN A 141 3.46 19.97 -9.79
N TYR A 142 3.44 19.10 -8.77
CA TYR A 142 2.60 19.24 -7.59
C TYR A 142 3.40 19.69 -6.37
N PRO A 143 2.78 20.45 -5.46
CA PRO A 143 3.39 20.78 -4.17
C PRO A 143 3.75 19.49 -3.41
N SER A 144 4.97 19.43 -2.88
CA SER A 144 5.49 18.29 -2.14
C SER A 144 6.23 18.78 -0.89
N TRP A 145 5.95 18.17 0.24
CA TRP A 145 6.67 18.48 1.48
C TRP A 145 8.17 18.15 1.35
N GLY A 146 8.50 17.05 0.69
CA GLY A 146 9.90 16.69 0.46
C GLY A 146 10.64 17.69 -0.40
N ARG A 147 9.99 18.26 -1.42
CA ARG A 147 10.56 19.31 -2.24
C ARG A 147 10.79 20.60 -1.44
N ILE A 148 9.87 21.00 -0.59
CA ILE A 148 10.03 22.17 0.28
C ILE A 148 11.24 21.98 1.20
N ILE A 149 11.39 20.78 1.79
CA ILE A 149 12.57 20.44 2.61
C ILE A 149 13.84 20.53 1.78
N TYR A 150 13.88 19.94 0.59
CA TYR A 150 15.05 19.98 -0.30
C TYR A 150 15.43 21.41 -0.69
N GLU A 151 14.48 22.23 -1.13
CA GLU A 151 14.72 23.63 -1.50
C GLU A 151 15.16 24.46 -0.29
N GLY A 152 14.56 24.22 0.87
CA GLY A 152 14.97 24.90 2.12
C GLY A 152 16.40 24.56 2.51
N LEU A 153 16.79 23.29 2.44
CA LEU A 153 18.17 22.87 2.74
C LEU A 153 19.18 23.43 1.74
N THR A 154 18.90 23.38 0.45
CA THR A 154 19.79 23.86 -0.60
C THR A 154 19.96 25.37 -0.59
N ARG A 155 18.97 26.13 -0.12
CA ARG A 155 19.02 27.57 0.07
C ARG A 155 19.60 28.02 1.43
N GLY A 156 20.01 27.06 2.27
CA GLY A 156 20.59 27.37 3.58
C GLY A 156 19.56 27.87 4.60
N ALA A 157 18.27 27.49 4.44
CA ALA A 157 17.19 27.95 5.31
C ALA A 157 17.39 27.56 6.79
N LEU A 158 18.15 26.51 7.09
CA LEU A 158 18.48 26.13 8.47
C LEU A 158 19.20 27.24 9.24
N TYR A 159 19.97 28.08 8.56
CA TYR A 159 20.73 29.16 9.19
C TYR A 159 19.98 30.48 9.26
N GLY A 160 18.97 30.69 8.41
CA GLY A 160 18.26 31.95 8.33
C GLY A 160 16.79 31.88 8.71
N SER A 161 16.10 30.83 8.29
CA SER A 161 14.67 30.66 8.49
C SER A 161 14.33 29.17 8.61
N PRO A 162 14.68 28.52 9.73
CA PRO A 162 14.58 27.07 9.90
C PRO A 162 13.13 26.53 9.79
N PHE A 163 12.13 27.37 9.98
CA PHE A 163 10.71 27.00 9.86
C PHE A 163 10.37 26.38 8.49
N TRP A 164 10.99 26.84 7.40
CA TRP A 164 10.78 26.28 6.06
C TRP A 164 11.14 24.80 5.94
N VAL A 165 12.00 24.31 6.81
CA VAL A 165 12.43 22.91 6.83
C VAL A 165 11.72 22.15 7.96
N LEU A 166 11.60 22.76 9.14
CA LEU A 166 11.04 22.13 10.33
C LEU A 166 9.52 21.92 10.23
N GLU A 167 8.80 22.85 9.61
CA GLU A 167 7.34 22.75 9.48
C GLU A 167 6.92 21.52 8.67
N PRO A 168 7.37 21.29 7.42
CA PRO A 168 7.02 20.10 6.67
C PRO A 168 7.52 18.80 7.33
N ILE A 169 8.67 18.81 8.02
CA ILE A 169 9.15 17.65 8.78
C ILE A 169 8.18 17.33 9.92
N SER A 170 7.77 18.33 10.68
CA SER A 170 6.83 18.12 11.79
C SER A 170 5.47 17.60 11.30
N LEU A 171 4.97 18.10 10.17
CA LEU A 171 3.75 17.60 9.55
C LEU A 171 3.87 16.15 9.08
N LEU A 172 5.01 15.77 8.49
CA LEU A 172 5.28 14.38 8.12
C LEU A 172 5.29 13.47 9.35
N LEU A 173 5.91 13.89 10.45
CA LEU A 173 5.93 13.12 11.70
C LEU A 173 4.55 13.00 12.34
N LEU A 174 3.70 14.01 12.22
CA LEU A 174 2.34 13.97 12.74
C LEU A 174 1.41 13.08 11.91
N THR A 175 1.73 12.82 10.66
CA THR A 175 0.93 11.97 9.76
C THR A 175 1.41 10.53 9.69
N SER A 176 2.57 10.21 10.24
CA SER A 176 3.13 8.86 10.31
C SER A 176 2.78 8.14 11.61
#